data_54d6ef44e5d9c5b6570961d849f46568
#
_entry.id   54d6ef44e5d9c5b6570961d849f46568
#
_cell.length_a   1.000
_cell.length_b   1.000
_cell.length_c   1.000
_cell.angle_alpha   90.00
_cell.angle_beta   90.00
_cell.angle_gamma   90.00
#
_symmetry.space_group_name_H-M   'P 1'
#
loop_
_entity.id
_entity.type
_entity.pdbx_description
1 polymer ?
#
loop_
_entity_poly.entity_id
_entity_poly.type
_entity_poly.pdbx_seq_one_letter_code
_entity_poly.pdbx_strand_id
1 'polypeptide(L)'
;PVRACVASGLANARAVVEDIRAGRAQYDFVEIMACPGGCAGGGGQPFQEGMELAGERGETLYEIDRNNPVRFSHENASVQKAYDDFFDKPLSHRAHELLHTDQTKWSLR
;
A
#
# COMPACT_ATOMS: atom_id res chain seq x y z
N PRO A 1 -2.70 20.95 2.07
CA PRO A 1 -2.11 19.89 1.24
C PRO A 1 -1.41 18.87 2.11
N VAL A 2 -1.58 17.58 1.79
CA VAL A 2 -0.89 16.47 2.43
C VAL A 2 0.37 16.14 1.61
N ARG A 3 1.50 15.98 2.28
CA ARG A 3 2.78 15.59 1.65
C ARG A 3 2.99 14.11 1.88
N ALA A 4 2.91 13.35 0.82
CA ALA A 4 3.14 11.91 0.86
C ALA A 4 4.44 11.53 0.13
N CYS A 5 5.10 10.50 0.62
CA CYS A 5 6.27 9.90 -0.02
C CYS A 5 6.04 8.39 -0.12
N VAL A 6 6.37 7.83 -1.27
CA VAL A 6 6.38 6.38 -1.50
C VAL A 6 7.80 5.98 -1.91
N ALA A 7 8.37 4.99 -1.22
CA ALA A 7 9.70 4.49 -1.52
C ALA A 7 9.71 2.96 -1.65
N SER A 8 10.29 2.47 -2.75
CA SER A 8 10.49 1.04 -3.00
C SER A 8 11.95 0.68 -2.79
N GLY A 9 12.19 -0.42 -2.11
CA GLY A 9 13.51 -0.91 -1.77
C GLY A 9 14.12 -0.24 -0.54
N LEU A 10 14.92 -1.02 0.21
CA LEU A 10 15.46 -0.59 1.50
C LEU A 10 16.52 0.53 1.39
N ALA A 11 17.22 0.61 0.26
CA ALA A 11 18.17 1.71 0.02
C ALA A 11 17.44 3.06 -0.07
N ASN A 12 16.32 3.11 -0.79
CA ASN A 12 15.47 4.29 -0.90
C ASN A 12 14.79 4.62 0.44
N ALA A 13 14.34 3.60 1.17
CA ALA A 13 13.82 3.77 2.52
C ALA A 13 14.83 4.45 3.46
N ARG A 14 16.10 4.02 3.41
CA ARG A 14 17.20 4.64 4.17
C ARG A 14 17.36 6.11 3.79
N ALA A 15 17.40 6.43 2.51
CA ALA A 15 17.54 7.81 2.04
C ALA A 15 16.41 8.71 2.57
N VAL A 16 15.16 8.23 2.51
CA VAL A 16 14.00 8.96 3.07
C VAL A 16 14.18 9.22 4.57
N VAL A 17 14.58 8.22 5.33
CA VAL A 17 14.81 8.35 6.78
C VAL A 17 15.94 9.36 7.09
N GLU A 18 17.03 9.30 6.33
CA GLU A 18 18.17 10.23 6.48
C GLU A 18 17.77 11.67 6.16
N ASP A 19 16.95 11.88 5.14
CA ASP A 19 16.44 13.20 4.76
C ASP A 19 15.51 13.77 5.84
N ILE A 20 14.62 12.96 6.40
CA ILE A 20 13.75 13.37 7.51
C ILE A 20 14.59 13.73 8.75
N ARG A 21 15.54 12.89 9.13
CA ARG A 21 16.44 13.13 10.28
C ARG A 21 17.30 14.38 10.12
N ALA A 22 17.72 14.66 8.92
CA ALA A 22 18.52 15.85 8.61
C ALA A 22 17.67 17.13 8.42
N GLY A 23 16.37 17.04 8.52
CA GLY A 23 15.44 18.16 8.30
C GLY A 23 15.36 18.61 6.82
N ARG A 24 15.86 17.81 5.88
CA ARG A 24 15.81 18.12 4.44
C ARG A 24 14.44 17.82 3.83
N ALA A 25 13.69 16.91 4.43
CA ALA A 25 12.33 16.56 3.99
C ALA A 25 11.38 16.46 5.18
N GLN A 26 10.11 16.80 4.91
CA GLN A 26 9.04 16.67 5.88
C GLN A 26 7.82 16.11 5.18
N TYR A 27 7.35 14.95 5.64
CA TYR A 27 6.19 14.23 5.10
C TYR A 27 5.14 14.04 6.18
N ASP A 28 3.87 14.05 5.76
CA ASP A 28 2.72 13.76 6.61
C ASP A 28 2.37 12.26 6.56
N PHE A 29 2.78 11.58 5.45
CA PHE A 29 2.64 10.16 5.25
C PHE A 29 3.82 9.59 4.46
N VAL A 30 4.34 8.43 4.89
CA VAL A 30 5.41 7.72 4.18
C VAL A 30 5.04 6.25 4.03
N GLU A 31 5.00 5.76 2.79
CA GLU A 31 4.87 4.35 2.48
C GLU A 31 6.22 3.76 2.08
N ILE A 32 6.62 2.68 2.75
CA ILE A 32 7.84 1.94 2.43
C ILE A 32 7.48 0.55 1.93
N MET A 33 7.87 0.24 0.72
CA MET A 33 7.81 -1.10 0.15
C MET A 33 9.21 -1.72 0.10
N ALA A 34 9.38 -2.92 0.69
CA ALA A 34 10.68 -3.56 0.78
C ALA A 34 11.22 -4.00 -0.59
N CYS A 35 10.33 -4.43 -1.48
CA CYS A 35 10.70 -4.92 -2.80
C CYS A 35 10.92 -3.76 -3.79
N PRO A 36 12.00 -3.77 -4.59
CA PRO A 36 12.14 -2.86 -5.73
C PRO A 36 10.96 -3.01 -6.69
N GLY A 37 10.36 -1.90 -7.12
CA GLY A 37 9.15 -1.92 -7.94
C GLY A 37 7.85 -2.25 -7.16
N GLY A 38 7.89 -2.29 -5.83
CA GLY A 38 6.74 -2.57 -4.98
C GLY A 38 6.23 -4.01 -5.15
N CYS A 39 4.93 -4.22 -4.97
CA CYS A 39 4.32 -5.55 -5.06
C CYS A 39 4.41 -6.18 -6.46
N ALA A 40 4.50 -5.36 -7.51
CA ALA A 40 4.67 -5.85 -8.89
C ALA A 40 6.04 -6.50 -9.13
N GLY A 41 7.07 -6.14 -8.34
CA GLY A 41 8.41 -6.75 -8.33
C GLY A 41 8.67 -7.69 -7.15
N GLY A 42 7.65 -7.99 -6.35
CA GLY A 42 7.80 -8.76 -5.11
C GLY A 42 7.88 -10.26 -5.31
N GLY A 43 8.29 -10.97 -4.25
CA GLY A 43 8.27 -12.42 -4.18
C GLY A 43 6.86 -12.98 -4.40
N GLY A 44 6.76 -14.10 -5.10
CA GLY A 44 5.47 -14.69 -5.49
C GLY A 44 4.98 -14.24 -6.87
N GLN A 45 5.57 -13.22 -7.47
CA GLN A 45 5.33 -12.88 -8.88
C GLN A 45 5.97 -13.93 -9.79
N PRO A 46 5.36 -14.24 -10.96
CA PRO A 46 5.95 -15.16 -11.92
C PRO A 46 7.36 -14.75 -12.31
N PHE A 47 8.28 -15.68 -12.24
CA PHE A 47 9.67 -15.46 -12.61
C PHE A 47 9.87 -15.64 -14.12
N GLN A 48 10.65 -14.76 -14.72
CA GLN A 48 11.14 -14.91 -16.09
C GLN A 48 12.63 -14.58 -16.11
N GLU A 49 13.43 -15.56 -16.50
CA GLU A 49 14.89 -15.47 -16.46
C GLU A 49 15.40 -14.31 -17.32
N GLY A 50 16.28 -13.51 -16.74
CA GLY A 50 16.92 -12.38 -17.43
C GLY A 50 16.02 -11.16 -17.66
N MET A 51 14.81 -11.15 -17.14
CA MET A 51 13.86 -10.04 -17.31
C MET A 51 13.37 -9.47 -15.98
N GLU A 52 13.39 -8.14 -15.88
CA GLU A 52 12.73 -7.38 -14.80
C GLU A 52 11.36 -6.93 -15.29
N LEU A 53 10.30 -7.53 -14.77
CA LEU A 53 8.93 -7.31 -15.24
C LEU A 53 8.09 -6.40 -14.33
N ALA A 54 8.67 -5.85 -13.25
CA ALA A 54 7.92 -5.03 -12.30
C ALA A 54 7.28 -3.80 -12.97
N GLY A 55 8.00 -3.16 -13.90
CA GLY A 55 7.50 -2.02 -14.66
C GLY A 55 6.29 -2.37 -15.51
N GLU A 56 6.39 -3.41 -16.33
CA GLU A 56 5.30 -3.85 -17.23
C GLU A 56 4.05 -4.27 -16.45
N ARG A 57 4.24 -4.99 -15.34
CA ARG A 57 3.13 -5.37 -14.44
C ARG A 57 2.48 -4.15 -13.79
N GLY A 58 3.29 -3.18 -13.38
CA GLY A 58 2.81 -1.91 -12.83
C GLY A 58 1.94 -1.15 -13.84
N GLU A 59 2.41 -1.02 -15.09
CA GLU A 59 1.63 -0.37 -16.15
C GLU A 59 0.32 -1.10 -16.43
N THR A 60 0.32 -2.44 -16.45
CA THR A 60 -0.91 -3.22 -16.59
C THR A 60 -1.92 -2.92 -15.47
N LEU A 61 -1.47 -2.82 -14.22
CA LEU A 61 -2.34 -2.46 -13.10
C LEU A 61 -2.91 -1.03 -13.24
N TYR A 62 -2.08 -0.08 -13.65
CA TYR A 62 -2.54 1.29 -13.92
C TYR A 62 -3.54 1.37 -15.07
N GLU A 63 -3.35 0.55 -16.10
CA GLU A 63 -4.29 0.48 -17.21
C GLU A 63 -5.64 -0.11 -16.78
N ILE A 64 -5.64 -1.16 -15.97
CA ILE A 64 -6.85 -1.73 -15.37
C ILE A 64 -7.57 -0.67 -14.54
N ASP A 65 -6.85 0.07 -13.68
CA ASP A 65 -7.44 1.13 -12.87
C ASP A 65 -8.05 2.24 -13.73
N ARG A 66 -7.33 2.72 -14.75
CA ARG A 66 -7.84 3.77 -15.65
C ARG A 66 -9.13 3.36 -16.36
N ASN A 67 -9.27 2.09 -16.71
CA ASN A 67 -10.41 1.57 -17.47
C ASN A 67 -11.53 1.04 -16.54
N ASN A 68 -11.33 1.02 -15.24
CA ASN A 68 -12.35 0.54 -14.31
C ASN A 68 -13.43 1.62 -14.11
N PRO A 69 -14.73 1.29 -14.28
CA PRO A 69 -15.83 2.24 -14.07
C PRO A 69 -15.99 2.64 -12.59
N VAL A 70 -15.56 1.80 -11.66
CA VAL A 70 -15.59 2.08 -10.21
C VAL A 70 -14.16 2.24 -9.70
N ARG A 71 -13.72 3.48 -9.50
CA ARG A 71 -12.36 3.80 -9.09
C ARG A 71 -12.19 4.06 -7.59
N PHE A 72 -13.26 4.37 -6.91
CA PHE A 72 -13.25 4.63 -5.47
C PHE A 72 -13.86 3.45 -4.71
N SER A 73 -13.15 2.97 -3.68
CA SER A 73 -13.60 1.82 -2.89
C SER A 73 -14.95 2.06 -2.21
N HIS A 74 -15.24 3.29 -1.79
CA HIS A 74 -16.51 3.65 -1.17
C HIS A 74 -17.70 3.67 -2.14
N GLU A 75 -17.46 3.65 -3.46
CA GLU A 75 -18.47 3.53 -4.50
C GLU A 75 -18.69 2.07 -4.94
N ASN A 76 -17.83 1.16 -4.50
CA ASN A 76 -17.95 -0.25 -4.84
C ASN A 76 -19.06 -0.91 -4.03
N ALA A 77 -20.09 -1.43 -4.71
CA ALA A 77 -21.23 -2.05 -4.07
C ALA A 77 -20.85 -3.27 -3.19
N SER A 78 -19.81 -4.01 -3.56
CA SER A 78 -19.33 -5.13 -2.73
C SER A 78 -18.68 -4.66 -1.43
N VAL A 79 -17.96 -3.53 -1.46
CA VAL A 79 -17.39 -2.91 -0.27
C VAL A 79 -18.50 -2.37 0.64
N GLN A 80 -19.48 -1.66 0.07
CA GLN A 80 -20.65 -1.16 0.82
C GLN A 80 -21.37 -2.31 1.50
N LYS A 81 -21.67 -3.39 0.74
CA LYS A 81 -22.30 -4.58 1.29
C LYS A 81 -21.47 -5.23 2.41
N ALA A 82 -20.16 -5.28 2.31
CA ALA A 82 -19.31 -5.82 3.36
C ALA A 82 -19.40 -4.99 4.65
N TYR A 83 -19.51 -3.67 4.53
CA TYR A 83 -19.76 -2.82 5.70
C TYR A 83 -21.13 -3.06 6.30
N ASP A 84 -22.18 -3.12 5.48
CA ASP A 84 -23.56 -3.37 5.94
C ASP A 84 -23.69 -4.73 6.64
N ASP A 85 -23.04 -5.78 6.09
CA ASP A 85 -23.16 -7.13 6.61
C ASP A 85 -22.25 -7.40 7.83
N PHE A 86 -21.04 -6.81 7.89
CA PHE A 86 -19.98 -7.24 8.82
C PHE A 86 -19.36 -6.13 9.65
N PHE A 87 -19.19 -4.92 9.10
CA PHE A 87 -18.37 -3.89 9.72
C PHE A 87 -19.15 -2.73 10.30
N ASP A 88 -20.47 -2.69 10.10
CA ASP A 88 -21.38 -1.62 10.47
C ASP A 88 -21.14 -0.34 9.64
N LYS A 89 -20.10 0.41 9.96
CA LYS A 89 -19.71 1.63 9.24
C LYS A 89 -18.20 1.86 9.34
N PRO A 90 -17.62 2.68 8.46
CA PRO A 90 -16.23 3.09 8.59
C PRO A 90 -15.97 3.69 10.00
N LEU A 91 -14.83 3.33 10.58
CA LEU A 91 -14.40 3.75 11.93
C LEU A 91 -15.29 3.27 13.09
N SER A 92 -16.21 2.33 12.86
CA SER A 92 -16.93 1.68 13.94
C SER A 92 -15.99 0.83 14.82
N HIS A 93 -16.40 0.50 16.04
CA HIS A 93 -15.64 -0.40 16.92
C HIS A 93 -15.39 -1.75 16.23
N ARG A 94 -16.41 -2.28 15.54
CA ARG A 94 -16.31 -3.54 14.85
C ARG A 94 -15.37 -3.51 13.64
N ALA A 95 -15.36 -2.42 12.88
CA ALA A 95 -14.40 -2.22 11.81
C ALA A 95 -12.97 -2.16 12.35
N HIS A 96 -12.73 -1.46 13.47
CA HIS A 96 -11.42 -1.43 14.12
C HIS A 96 -10.99 -2.82 14.61
N GLU A 97 -11.87 -3.57 15.26
CA GLU A 97 -11.56 -4.91 15.76
C GLU A 97 -11.16 -5.87 14.64
N LEU A 98 -11.83 -5.82 13.49
CA LEU A 98 -11.65 -6.78 12.41
C LEU A 98 -10.60 -6.37 11.36
N LEU A 99 -10.42 -5.07 11.13
CA LEU A 99 -9.57 -4.55 10.06
C LEU A 99 -8.22 -4.00 10.53
N HIS A 100 -8.04 -3.77 11.83
CA HIS A 100 -6.82 -3.19 12.36
C HIS A 100 -6.06 -4.16 13.24
N THR A 101 -4.75 -4.23 13.05
CA THR A 101 -3.85 -5.03 13.87
C THR A 101 -3.22 -4.14 14.94
N ASP A 102 -3.29 -4.57 16.21
CA ASP A 102 -2.56 -3.91 17.28
C ASP A 102 -1.07 -4.27 17.19
N GLN A 103 -0.28 -3.40 16.61
CA GLN A 103 1.15 -3.59 16.42
C GLN A 103 1.95 -3.54 17.72
N THR A 104 1.37 -3.02 18.81
CA THR A 104 2.06 -2.95 20.11
C THR A 104 2.10 -4.29 20.84
N LYS A 105 1.23 -5.22 20.48
CA LYS A 105 1.13 -6.58 21.05
C LYS A 105 1.89 -7.62 20.25
N TRP A 106 2.53 -7.22 19.16
CA TRP A 106 3.27 -8.13 18.31
C TRP A 106 4.60 -8.53 18.95
N SER A 107 4.87 -9.81 19.08
CA SER A 107 6.15 -10.33 19.56
C SER A 107 6.70 -11.35 18.60
N LEU A 108 8.01 -11.28 18.35
CA LEU A 108 8.74 -12.35 17.69
C LEU A 108 8.74 -13.57 18.63
N ARG A 109 8.19 -14.68 18.18
CA ARG A 109 8.30 -16.00 18.85
C ARG A 109 9.47 -16.76 18.28
#